data_a806782942c0c7284dbf3585e79b8fd3
#
_entry.id   a806782942c0c7284dbf3585e79b8fd3
#
_cell.length_a   1.000
_cell.length_b   1.000
_cell.length_c   1.000
_cell.angle_alpha   90.00
_cell.angle_beta   90.00
_cell.angle_gamma   90.00
#
_symmetry.space_group_name_H-M   'P 1'
#
loop_
_entity.id
_entity.type
_entity.pdbx_description
1 polymer ?
#
loop_
_entity_poly.entity_id
_entity_poly.type
_entity_poly.pdbx_seq_one_letter_code
_entity_poly.pdbx_strand_id
1 'polypeptide(L)'
;MRLLFVLVLLITIKTFSWGQEYDYSKVDAIATFYSDQFRTTQEISNQIKKDFSKPQDQLRAAYTWVIRNIAYDPDEYLTYQFQYRILAERDAKLASTREDIIKRTIYDKKAVCEGYALALERICEELEINAYVVRGDVKRDVTDIGRPFSKNHMWIIAIVNNKPIIMDPTWGAGKYIESFHKEPSYAYYEVRPDHFLKTHYPAIFDDAYVDNPVSREAFSQWPLVIPEDIKLDAITPKKGIIKYKDLKNGMVVSLNFKPEKTLLYTFDDGVLREAEEMREGDAVSFTIRARSRTSRVVIYDGNKPLVAYLVN
;
A
#
# COMPACT_ATOMS: atom_id res chain seq x y z
N MET A 1 61.92 -18.87 14.56
CA MET A 1 60.53 -19.06 15.10
C MET A 1 59.73 -17.86 14.74
N ARG A 2 58.95 -17.93 13.64
CA ARG A 2 58.08 -16.81 13.16
C ARG A 2 56.68 -17.08 13.66
N LEU A 3 56.17 -16.25 14.59
CA LEU A 3 54.77 -16.25 15.00
C LEU A 3 53.89 -15.68 13.87
N LEU A 4 52.99 -16.51 13.35
CA LEU A 4 51.91 -16.07 12.46
C LEU A 4 50.76 -15.56 13.35
N PHE A 5 50.48 -14.26 13.32
CA PHE A 5 49.22 -13.70 13.87
C PHE A 5 48.10 -13.93 12.87
N VAL A 6 47.17 -14.82 13.18
CA VAL A 6 45.93 -14.99 12.44
C VAL A 6 44.93 -13.98 12.99
N LEU A 7 44.64 -12.95 12.17
CA LEU A 7 43.61 -11.95 12.46
C LEU A 7 42.25 -12.59 12.13
N VAL A 8 41.48 -13.00 13.13
CA VAL A 8 40.11 -13.48 12.96
C VAL A 8 39.20 -12.26 12.83
N LEU A 9 38.78 -11.97 11.60
CA LEU A 9 37.78 -10.94 11.31
C LEU A 9 36.40 -11.46 11.71
N LEU A 10 35.89 -11.06 12.87
CA LEU A 10 34.50 -11.32 13.28
C LEU A 10 33.56 -10.47 12.45
N ILE A 11 33.05 -11.04 11.36
CA ILE A 11 31.93 -10.46 10.61
C ILE A 11 30.67 -10.67 11.45
N THR A 12 30.22 -9.62 12.13
CA THR A 12 28.90 -9.62 12.79
C THR A 12 27.83 -9.52 11.70
N ILE A 13 27.30 -10.66 11.29
CA ILE A 13 26.09 -10.74 10.49
C ILE A 13 24.96 -10.21 11.38
N LYS A 14 24.50 -8.98 11.15
CA LYS A 14 23.25 -8.49 11.71
C LYS A 14 22.11 -9.27 11.05
N THR A 15 21.74 -10.40 11.65
CA THR A 15 20.47 -11.04 11.35
C THR A 15 19.37 -10.08 11.78
N PHE A 16 18.68 -9.47 10.83
CA PHE A 16 17.44 -8.75 11.07
C PHE A 16 16.41 -9.80 11.53
N SER A 17 16.32 -9.99 12.84
CA SER A 17 15.21 -10.74 13.43
C SER A 17 13.96 -9.87 13.21
N TRP A 18 13.03 -10.32 12.40
CA TRP A 18 11.67 -9.82 12.39
C TRP A 18 11.11 -10.13 13.79
N GLY A 19 11.21 -9.14 14.67
CA GLY A 19 10.76 -9.24 16.05
C GLY A 19 9.26 -9.48 16.10
N GLN A 20 8.81 -10.01 17.21
CA GLN A 20 7.42 -10.20 17.59
C GLN A 20 6.58 -9.01 17.11
N GLU A 21 5.52 -9.28 16.35
CA GLU A 21 4.58 -8.29 15.84
C GLU A 21 4.09 -7.42 17.01
N TYR A 22 4.18 -6.08 16.86
CA TYR A 22 3.81 -5.18 17.94
C TYR A 22 2.30 -5.25 18.19
N ASP A 23 1.88 -5.44 19.43
CA ASP A 23 0.46 -5.52 19.79
C ASP A 23 -0.17 -4.13 19.88
N TYR A 24 -0.95 -3.78 18.87
CA TYR A 24 -1.71 -2.54 18.79
C TYR A 24 -3.13 -2.63 19.37
N SER A 25 -3.57 -3.76 19.91
CA SER A 25 -4.96 -4.00 20.33
C SER A 25 -5.49 -2.93 21.29
N LYS A 26 -4.66 -2.50 22.25
CA LYS A 26 -4.99 -1.42 23.18
C LYS A 26 -5.14 -0.07 22.48
N VAL A 27 -4.25 0.24 21.54
CA VAL A 27 -4.28 1.50 20.79
C VAL A 27 -5.53 1.55 19.93
N ASP A 28 -5.80 0.48 19.19
CA ASP A 28 -6.96 0.37 18.30
C ASP A 28 -8.27 0.48 19.08
N ALA A 29 -8.35 -0.15 20.26
CA ALA A 29 -9.51 -0.06 21.15
C ALA A 29 -9.79 1.37 21.61
N ILE A 30 -8.75 2.16 21.93
CA ILE A 30 -8.91 3.54 22.40
C ILE A 30 -9.15 4.49 21.23
N ALA A 31 -8.31 4.45 20.21
CA ALA A 31 -8.35 5.38 19.08
C ALA A 31 -9.63 5.25 18.23
N THR A 32 -10.27 4.08 18.23
CA THR A 32 -11.56 3.86 17.56
C THR A 32 -12.68 4.75 18.13
N PHE A 33 -12.59 5.15 19.39
CA PHE A 33 -13.57 6.02 20.06
C PHE A 33 -13.21 7.51 20.06
N TYR A 34 -12.15 7.89 19.36
CA TYR A 34 -11.82 9.30 19.22
C TYR A 34 -12.93 10.08 18.52
N SER A 35 -13.14 11.29 18.95
CA SER A 35 -14.20 12.16 18.44
C SER A 35 -14.03 12.40 16.93
N ASP A 36 -15.12 12.27 16.19
CA ASP A 36 -15.25 12.72 14.81
C ASP A 36 -15.44 14.24 14.70
N GLN A 37 -15.68 14.92 15.83
CA GLN A 37 -15.90 16.37 15.89
C GLN A 37 -14.61 17.20 15.88
N PHE A 38 -13.43 16.58 15.94
CA PHE A 38 -12.17 17.32 15.79
C PHE A 38 -12.13 18.07 14.46
N ARG A 39 -11.73 19.35 14.51
CA ARG A 39 -11.71 20.28 13.37
C ARG A 39 -10.29 20.69 12.97
N THR A 40 -9.30 20.35 13.79
CA THR A 40 -7.89 20.66 13.55
C THR A 40 -7.01 19.43 13.82
N THR A 41 -5.86 19.37 13.16
CA THR A 41 -4.83 18.34 13.43
C THR A 41 -4.33 18.46 14.88
N GLN A 42 -4.26 19.68 15.42
CA GLN A 42 -3.82 19.94 16.79
C GLN A 42 -4.76 19.33 17.85
N GLU A 43 -6.09 19.36 17.64
CA GLU A 43 -7.03 18.69 18.54
C GLU A 43 -6.80 17.17 18.55
N ILE A 44 -6.54 16.59 17.37
CA ILE A 44 -6.26 15.16 17.21
C ILE A 44 -4.94 14.80 17.91
N SER A 45 -3.86 15.53 17.62
CA SER A 45 -2.54 15.27 18.20
C SER A 45 -2.50 15.48 19.71
N ASN A 46 -3.22 16.47 20.23
CA ASN A 46 -3.33 16.68 21.67
C ASN A 46 -4.06 15.52 22.38
N GLN A 47 -5.12 14.98 21.77
CA GLN A 47 -5.80 13.80 22.31
C GLN A 47 -4.87 12.58 22.29
N ILE A 48 -4.15 12.37 21.18
CA ILE A 48 -3.19 11.27 21.05
C ILE A 48 -2.07 11.36 22.09
N LYS A 49 -1.47 12.56 22.29
CA LYS A 49 -0.42 12.79 23.30
C LYS A 49 -0.91 12.54 24.73
N LYS A 50 -2.18 12.82 25.01
CA LYS A 50 -2.79 12.54 26.30
C LYS A 50 -2.89 11.04 26.59
N ASP A 51 -3.21 10.23 25.58
CA ASP A 51 -3.50 8.81 25.76
C ASP A 51 -2.27 7.93 25.56
N PHE A 52 -1.30 8.36 24.74
CA PHE A 52 -0.14 7.56 24.35
C PHE A 52 1.16 8.36 24.44
N SER A 53 2.19 7.74 25.03
CA SER A 53 3.54 8.32 25.14
C SER A 53 4.54 7.71 24.14
N LYS A 54 4.27 6.52 23.61
CA LYS A 54 5.18 5.85 22.66
C LYS A 54 4.88 6.28 21.24
N PRO A 55 5.91 6.65 20.43
CA PRO A 55 5.70 7.07 19.05
C PRO A 55 4.96 6.05 18.17
N GLN A 56 5.17 4.73 18.38
CA GLN A 56 4.43 3.69 17.66
C GLN A 56 2.93 3.73 17.94
N ASP A 57 2.56 3.88 19.23
CA ASP A 57 1.16 3.94 19.65
C ASP A 57 0.51 5.22 19.10
N GLN A 58 1.23 6.34 19.18
CA GLN A 58 0.78 7.63 18.65
C GLN A 58 0.54 7.58 17.15
N LEU A 59 1.49 7.01 16.39
CA LEU A 59 1.37 6.86 14.94
C LEU A 59 0.16 5.98 14.57
N ARG A 60 -0.01 4.86 15.27
CA ARG A 60 -1.16 3.96 15.06
C ARG A 60 -2.48 4.66 15.34
N ALA A 61 -2.57 5.43 16.44
CA ALA A 61 -3.75 6.20 16.78
C ALA A 61 -4.07 7.29 15.75
N ALA A 62 -3.05 7.99 15.24
CA ALA A 62 -3.18 8.98 14.17
C ALA A 62 -3.73 8.35 12.88
N TYR A 63 -3.13 7.24 12.45
CA TYR A 63 -3.60 6.49 11.29
C TYR A 63 -5.05 6.03 11.48
N THR A 64 -5.38 5.47 12.64
CA THR A 64 -6.73 5.01 12.99
C THR A 64 -7.76 6.13 12.85
N TRP A 65 -7.46 7.31 13.39
CA TRP A 65 -8.37 8.45 13.28
C TRP A 65 -8.59 8.86 11.82
N VAL A 66 -7.52 8.97 11.03
CA VAL A 66 -7.58 9.38 9.63
C VAL A 66 -8.42 8.39 8.80
N ILE A 67 -8.14 7.09 8.89
CA ILE A 67 -8.86 6.09 8.09
C ILE A 67 -10.33 5.95 8.48
N ARG A 68 -10.70 6.28 9.71
CA ARG A 68 -12.07 6.18 10.18
C ARG A 68 -12.92 7.41 9.89
N ASN A 69 -12.32 8.59 9.91
CA ASN A 69 -13.06 9.85 9.89
C ASN A 69 -13.06 10.58 8.55
N ILE A 70 -12.10 10.29 7.65
CA ILE A 70 -12.03 10.95 6.33
C ILE A 70 -12.62 10.03 5.28
N ALA A 71 -13.56 10.53 4.46
CA ALA A 71 -14.13 9.85 3.32
C ALA A 71 -13.36 10.19 2.03
N TYR A 72 -13.20 9.23 1.12
CA TYR A 72 -12.63 9.52 -0.19
C TYR A 72 -13.68 10.19 -1.08
N ASP A 73 -13.33 11.34 -1.60
CA ASP A 73 -14.20 12.12 -2.47
C ASP A 73 -13.39 12.62 -3.68
N PRO A 74 -13.63 12.11 -4.89
CA PRO A 74 -12.92 12.54 -6.10
C PRO A 74 -13.10 14.02 -6.42
N ASP A 75 -14.19 14.64 -5.99
CA ASP A 75 -14.48 16.05 -6.25
C ASP A 75 -13.53 16.98 -5.46
N GLU A 76 -12.87 16.43 -4.44
CA GLU A 76 -11.79 17.11 -3.70
C GLU A 76 -10.46 17.17 -4.47
N TYR A 77 -10.38 16.61 -5.68
CA TYR A 77 -9.21 16.75 -6.54
C TYR A 77 -9.13 18.14 -7.15
N LEU A 78 -8.26 18.96 -6.59
CA LEU A 78 -8.07 20.34 -7.04
C LEU A 78 -6.83 20.45 -7.90
N THR A 79 -6.99 20.98 -9.11
CA THR A 79 -5.87 21.34 -9.97
C THR A 79 -5.50 22.79 -9.73
N TYR A 80 -4.33 23.02 -9.15
CA TYR A 80 -3.81 24.35 -8.92
C TYR A 80 -2.91 24.80 -10.06
N GLN A 81 -3.25 25.89 -10.72
CA GLN A 81 -2.37 26.57 -11.67
C GLN A 81 -1.83 27.84 -11.03
N PHE A 82 -0.54 27.83 -10.70
CA PHE A 82 0.11 28.98 -10.11
C PHE A 82 0.82 29.81 -11.17
N GLN A 83 0.50 31.11 -11.24
CA GLN A 83 1.37 32.11 -11.86
C GLN A 83 2.27 32.66 -10.77
N TYR A 84 3.58 32.62 -11.00
CA TYR A 84 4.59 33.16 -10.09
C TYR A 84 5.72 33.84 -10.90
N ARG A 85 6.34 34.84 -10.30
CA ARG A 85 7.45 35.58 -10.91
C ARG A 85 8.81 35.09 -10.44
N ILE A 86 8.88 34.62 -9.19
CA ILE A 86 10.10 34.13 -8.56
C ILE A 86 9.81 32.84 -7.79
N LEU A 87 10.86 32.03 -7.54
CA LEU A 87 10.73 30.75 -6.83
C LEU A 87 10.14 30.89 -5.43
N ALA A 88 10.51 31.94 -4.69
CA ALA A 88 9.97 32.19 -3.35
C ALA A 88 8.43 32.38 -3.36
N GLU A 89 7.89 33.06 -4.39
CA GLU A 89 6.44 33.22 -4.55
C GLU A 89 5.77 31.87 -4.85
N ARG A 90 6.39 31.03 -5.70
CA ARG A 90 5.92 29.66 -5.96
C ARG A 90 5.87 28.85 -4.66
N ASP A 91 6.96 28.86 -3.88
CA ASP A 91 7.09 28.07 -2.68
C ASP A 91 6.09 28.53 -1.61
N ALA A 92 5.85 29.84 -1.48
CA ALA A 92 4.82 30.38 -0.60
C ALA A 92 3.40 29.93 -1.00
N LYS A 93 3.09 29.93 -2.30
CA LYS A 93 1.80 29.46 -2.83
C LYS A 93 1.62 27.96 -2.61
N LEU A 94 2.64 27.15 -2.83
CA LEU A 94 2.62 25.72 -2.55
C LEU A 94 2.37 25.44 -1.06
N ALA A 95 3.06 26.16 -0.16
CA ALA A 95 2.86 26.05 1.28
C ALA A 95 1.44 26.41 1.70
N SER A 96 0.91 27.56 1.19
CA SER A 96 -0.48 27.97 1.45
C SER A 96 -1.49 26.93 0.98
N THR A 97 -1.31 26.42 -0.24
CA THR A 97 -2.19 25.38 -0.80
C THR A 97 -2.20 24.12 0.05
N ARG A 98 -1.01 23.70 0.51
CA ARG A 98 -0.87 22.54 1.42
C ARG A 98 -1.67 22.74 2.70
N GLU A 99 -1.57 23.93 3.33
CA GLU A 99 -2.33 24.27 4.53
C GLU A 99 -3.84 24.24 4.28
N ASP A 100 -4.29 24.76 3.14
CA ASP A 100 -5.70 24.78 2.77
C ASP A 100 -6.24 23.37 2.54
N ILE A 101 -5.48 22.48 1.90
CA ILE A 101 -5.84 21.07 1.72
C ILE A 101 -5.98 20.39 3.09
N ILE A 102 -5.01 20.56 3.98
CA ILE A 102 -5.04 19.94 5.33
C ILE A 102 -6.27 20.42 6.11
N LYS A 103 -6.50 21.73 6.17
CA LYS A 103 -7.65 22.33 6.86
C LYS A 103 -8.98 21.78 6.34
N ARG A 104 -9.16 21.78 5.02
CA ARG A 104 -10.38 21.26 4.39
C ARG A 104 -10.56 19.78 4.69
N THR A 105 -9.50 18.97 4.52
CA THR A 105 -9.54 17.53 4.81
C THR A 105 -10.02 17.24 6.23
N ILE A 106 -9.50 17.96 7.22
CA ILE A 106 -9.87 17.73 8.62
C ILE A 106 -11.25 18.32 8.95
N TYR A 107 -11.60 19.47 8.38
CA TYR A 107 -12.88 20.15 8.65
C TYR A 107 -14.05 19.43 7.95
N ASP A 108 -13.92 19.14 6.65
CA ASP A 108 -14.98 18.58 5.82
C ASP A 108 -15.03 17.03 5.87
N LYS A 109 -14.01 16.39 6.46
CA LYS A 109 -13.87 14.93 6.52
C LYS A 109 -13.89 14.25 5.15
N LYS A 110 -13.40 14.95 4.13
CA LYS A 110 -13.35 14.50 2.75
C LYS A 110 -12.00 14.83 2.12
N ALA A 111 -11.48 13.93 1.30
CA ALA A 111 -10.22 14.15 0.59
C ALA A 111 -10.02 13.16 -0.55
N VAL A 112 -9.10 13.48 -1.45
CA VAL A 112 -8.36 12.51 -2.27
C VAL A 112 -7.07 12.08 -1.55
N CYS A 113 -6.28 11.19 -2.14
CA CYS A 113 -5.06 10.65 -1.55
C CYS A 113 -4.09 11.73 -1.03
N GLU A 114 -4.00 12.88 -1.69
CA GLU A 114 -3.17 14.01 -1.25
C GLU A 114 -3.60 14.52 0.13
N GLY A 115 -4.90 14.76 0.34
CA GLY A 115 -5.41 15.24 1.62
C GLY A 115 -5.20 14.23 2.74
N TYR A 116 -5.41 12.94 2.49
CA TYR A 116 -5.13 11.87 3.46
C TYR A 116 -3.67 11.85 3.90
N ALA A 117 -2.74 11.88 2.93
CA ALA A 117 -1.31 11.83 3.20
C ALA A 117 -0.84 13.09 3.94
N LEU A 118 -1.25 14.29 3.48
CA LEU A 118 -0.87 15.56 4.09
C LEU A 118 -1.43 15.75 5.50
N ALA A 119 -2.68 15.33 5.73
CA ALA A 119 -3.29 15.40 7.07
C ALA A 119 -2.56 14.50 8.07
N LEU A 120 -2.24 13.25 7.67
CA LEU A 120 -1.51 12.34 8.53
C LEU A 120 -0.08 12.82 8.79
N GLU A 121 0.61 13.35 7.76
CA GLU A 121 1.94 13.93 7.90
C GLU A 121 1.93 15.11 8.88
N ARG A 122 0.95 16.02 8.84
CA ARG A 122 0.81 17.13 9.78
C ARG A 122 0.57 16.62 11.21
N ILE A 123 -0.29 15.63 11.42
CA ILE A 123 -0.50 15.02 12.73
C ILE A 123 0.82 14.40 13.24
N CYS A 124 1.59 13.73 12.40
CA CYS A 124 2.92 13.21 12.75
C CYS A 124 3.89 14.32 13.15
N GLU A 125 3.94 15.43 12.39
CA GLU A 125 4.75 16.60 12.71
C GLU A 125 4.42 17.15 14.12
N GLU A 126 3.14 17.32 14.43
CA GLU A 126 2.67 17.77 15.74
C GLU A 126 2.94 16.76 16.87
N LEU A 127 3.07 15.46 16.55
CA LEU A 127 3.47 14.39 17.46
C LEU A 127 5.00 14.22 17.55
N GLU A 128 5.78 15.05 16.83
CA GLU A 128 7.24 14.96 16.74
C GLU A 128 7.73 13.63 16.13
N ILE A 129 6.90 13.01 15.27
CA ILE A 129 7.24 11.81 14.51
C ILE A 129 7.73 12.24 13.13
N ASN A 130 8.95 11.83 12.76
CA ASN A 130 9.47 12.09 11.43
C ASN A 130 8.67 11.29 10.40
N ALA A 131 7.95 11.99 9.52
CA ALA A 131 7.15 11.39 8.47
C ALA A 131 7.18 12.26 7.22
N TYR A 132 6.97 11.65 6.05
CA TYR A 132 6.95 12.36 4.78
C TYR A 132 6.04 11.69 3.76
N VAL A 133 5.46 12.53 2.89
CA VAL A 133 4.58 12.07 1.81
C VAL A 133 5.40 11.56 0.64
N VAL A 134 5.05 10.39 0.15
CA VAL A 134 5.59 9.77 -1.06
C VAL A 134 4.58 9.89 -2.20
N ARG A 135 5.05 10.32 -3.37
CA ARG A 135 4.28 10.30 -4.62
C ARG A 135 4.72 9.13 -5.47
N GLY A 136 3.78 8.47 -6.13
CA GLY A 136 4.11 7.34 -6.97
C GLY A 136 2.96 6.85 -7.84
N ASP A 137 3.15 5.66 -8.34
CA ASP A 137 2.23 4.97 -9.23
C ASP A 137 1.58 3.79 -8.52
N VAL A 138 0.27 3.65 -8.65
CA VAL A 138 -0.46 2.47 -8.20
C VAL A 138 -1.28 1.87 -9.34
N LYS A 139 -1.34 0.55 -9.38
CA LYS A 139 -2.26 -0.19 -10.26
C LYS A 139 -3.54 -0.48 -9.49
N ARG A 140 -4.68 -0.05 -10.04
CA ARG A 140 -6.02 -0.20 -9.45
C ARG A 140 -6.90 -1.16 -10.23
N ASP A 141 -6.62 -1.30 -11.51
CA ASP A 141 -7.37 -2.14 -12.43
C ASP A 141 -6.44 -2.97 -13.31
N VAL A 142 -6.95 -4.08 -13.86
CA VAL A 142 -6.19 -4.96 -14.76
C VAL A 142 -5.70 -4.23 -16.00
N THR A 143 -6.38 -3.18 -16.44
CA THR A 143 -5.98 -2.34 -17.58
C THR A 143 -4.78 -1.44 -17.27
N ASP A 144 -4.40 -1.30 -16.00
CA ASP A 144 -3.17 -0.60 -15.60
C ASP A 144 -1.91 -1.43 -15.89
N ILE A 145 -2.05 -2.72 -16.20
CA ILE A 145 -0.93 -3.59 -16.52
C ILE A 145 -0.34 -3.18 -17.87
N GLY A 146 0.95 -2.85 -17.88
CA GLY A 146 1.67 -2.42 -19.08
C GLY A 146 1.57 -0.95 -19.42
N ARG A 147 0.79 -0.14 -18.72
CA ARG A 147 0.75 1.31 -18.94
C ARG A 147 2.04 2.00 -18.48
N PRO A 148 2.39 3.15 -19.07
CA PRO A 148 3.51 3.96 -18.61
C PRO A 148 3.33 4.41 -17.15
N PHE A 149 4.46 4.62 -16.45
CA PHE A 149 4.48 5.15 -15.09
C PHE A 149 3.74 6.48 -14.99
N SER A 150 2.92 6.62 -13.96
CA SER A 150 2.16 7.85 -13.66
C SER A 150 2.23 8.14 -12.16
N LYS A 151 2.40 9.42 -11.79
CA LYS A 151 2.33 9.85 -10.38
C LYS A 151 0.85 10.05 -9.98
N ASN A 152 0.10 8.97 -9.91
CA ASN A 152 -1.35 8.97 -9.74
C ASN A 152 -1.82 8.77 -8.29
N HIS A 153 -0.87 8.62 -7.35
CA HIS A 153 -1.20 8.33 -5.96
C HIS A 153 -0.18 8.92 -4.99
N MET A 154 -0.62 9.08 -3.74
CA MET A 154 0.21 9.50 -2.61
C MET A 154 -0.07 8.65 -1.39
N TRP A 155 1.01 8.36 -0.67
CA TRP A 155 1.00 7.66 0.61
C TRP A 155 2.02 8.27 1.56
N ILE A 156 2.25 7.68 2.71
CA ILE A 156 3.13 8.25 3.72
C ILE A 156 4.08 7.19 4.28
N ILE A 157 5.29 7.63 4.62
CA ILE A 157 6.28 6.85 5.36
C ILE A 157 6.64 7.61 6.63
N ALA A 158 6.57 6.95 7.77
CA ALA A 158 7.05 7.47 9.04
C ALA A 158 8.29 6.70 9.50
N ILE A 159 9.21 7.37 10.19
CA ILE A 159 10.40 6.73 10.75
C ILE A 159 10.22 6.64 12.26
N VAL A 160 10.02 5.43 12.75
CA VAL A 160 9.87 5.15 14.17
C VAL A 160 10.93 4.16 14.61
N ASN A 161 11.71 4.51 15.65
CA ASN A 161 12.84 3.70 16.13
C ASN A 161 13.83 3.31 15.02
N ASN A 162 14.13 4.23 14.12
CA ASN A 162 14.99 4.05 12.94
C ASN A 162 14.48 2.99 11.93
N LYS A 163 13.18 2.69 11.96
CA LYS A 163 12.53 1.78 10.99
C LYS A 163 11.50 2.55 10.18
N PRO A 164 11.42 2.33 8.86
CA PRO A 164 10.35 2.88 8.04
C PRO A 164 9.04 2.14 8.33
N ILE A 165 7.99 2.90 8.59
CA ILE A 165 6.61 2.44 8.70
C ILE A 165 5.89 2.95 7.45
N ILE A 166 5.64 2.05 6.50
CA ILE A 166 4.99 2.38 5.23
C ILE A 166 3.49 2.22 5.39
N MET A 167 2.74 3.27 5.01
CA MET A 167 1.29 3.32 5.22
C MET A 167 0.57 3.98 4.05
N ASP A 168 -0.60 3.47 3.71
CA ASP A 168 -1.55 4.16 2.81
C ASP A 168 -2.89 4.40 3.53
N PRO A 169 -3.11 5.60 4.07
CA PRO A 169 -4.35 5.91 4.76
C PRO A 169 -5.56 6.01 3.83
N THR A 170 -5.37 6.22 2.52
CA THR A 170 -6.46 6.28 1.54
C THR A 170 -7.05 4.89 1.32
N TRP A 171 -6.19 3.92 1.01
CA TRP A 171 -6.61 2.52 0.82
C TRP A 171 -7.02 1.88 2.15
N GLY A 172 -6.42 2.30 3.25
CA GLY A 172 -6.84 1.90 4.59
C GLY A 172 -8.21 2.43 5.02
N ALA A 173 -8.74 3.49 4.39
CA ALA A 173 -10.03 4.07 4.75
C ALA A 173 -11.23 3.34 4.15
N GLY A 174 -11.05 2.61 3.04
CA GLY A 174 -12.12 1.91 2.36
C GLY A 174 -11.89 1.78 0.85
N LYS A 175 -12.97 1.50 0.12
CA LYS A 175 -12.95 1.24 -1.32
C LYS A 175 -13.84 2.20 -2.08
N TYR A 176 -13.43 2.57 -3.29
CA TYR A 176 -14.24 3.35 -4.21
C TYR A 176 -14.73 2.44 -5.36
N ILE A 177 -16.04 2.13 -5.32
CA ILE A 177 -16.76 1.36 -6.35
C ILE A 177 -18.03 2.14 -6.64
N GLU A 178 -18.08 2.90 -7.75
CA GLU A 178 -19.16 3.87 -8.07
C GLU A 178 -19.32 4.98 -7.01
N SER A 179 -19.22 4.66 -5.74
CA SER A 179 -19.18 5.56 -4.59
C SER A 179 -18.17 5.06 -3.56
N PHE A 180 -17.87 5.90 -2.56
CA PHE A 180 -16.96 5.51 -1.49
C PHE A 180 -17.67 4.64 -0.44
N HIS A 181 -17.14 3.44 -0.24
CA HIS A 181 -17.55 2.52 0.81
C HIS A 181 -16.54 2.57 1.94
N LYS A 182 -16.95 3.14 3.08
CA LYS A 182 -16.12 3.24 4.28
C LYS A 182 -15.90 1.85 4.89
N GLU A 183 -14.68 1.35 4.82
CA GLU A 183 -14.28 0.03 5.34
C GLU A 183 -12.88 0.13 5.92
N PRO A 184 -12.72 0.73 7.14
CA PRO A 184 -11.41 0.95 7.73
C PRO A 184 -10.67 -0.35 7.96
N SER A 185 -9.43 -0.43 7.45
CA SER A 185 -8.58 -1.60 7.52
C SER A 185 -7.14 -1.21 7.88
N TYR A 186 -6.47 -2.04 8.64
CA TYR A 186 -5.07 -1.90 8.95
C TYR A 186 -4.14 -2.66 7.99
N ALA A 187 -4.68 -3.28 6.95
CA ALA A 187 -3.90 -3.97 5.92
C ALA A 187 -2.86 -3.05 5.24
N TYR A 188 -3.11 -1.74 5.27
CA TYR A 188 -2.22 -0.71 4.72
C TYR A 188 -1.45 0.07 5.79
N TYR A 189 -1.30 -0.48 6.98
CA TYR A 189 -0.48 0.05 8.06
C TYR A 189 0.73 -0.84 8.31
N GLU A 190 1.95 -0.26 8.36
CA GLU A 190 3.20 -1.00 8.59
C GLU A 190 3.41 -2.15 7.59
N VAL A 191 3.10 -1.88 6.32
CA VAL A 191 3.19 -2.89 5.26
C VAL A 191 4.64 -3.22 4.96
N ARG A 192 4.96 -4.51 4.80
CA ARG A 192 6.29 -4.94 4.37
C ARG A 192 6.64 -4.28 3.02
N PRO A 193 7.85 -3.72 2.87
CA PRO A 193 8.26 -3.00 1.66
C PRO A 193 8.08 -3.81 0.37
N ASP A 194 8.46 -5.10 0.38
CA ASP A 194 8.35 -6.00 -0.78
C ASP A 194 6.90 -6.35 -1.15
N HIS A 195 5.98 -6.35 -0.18
CA HIS A 195 4.54 -6.51 -0.42
C HIS A 195 3.94 -5.21 -0.96
N PHE A 196 4.29 -4.07 -0.35
CA PHE A 196 3.79 -2.76 -0.77
C PHE A 196 4.21 -2.44 -2.21
N LEU A 197 5.45 -2.77 -2.59
CA LEU A 197 5.96 -2.55 -3.94
C LEU A 197 5.16 -3.30 -5.03
N LYS A 198 4.43 -4.37 -4.70
CA LYS A 198 3.60 -5.08 -5.69
C LYS A 198 2.47 -4.23 -6.26
N THR A 199 2.04 -3.23 -5.51
CA THR A 199 0.93 -2.32 -5.88
C THR A 199 1.34 -0.87 -5.99
N HIS A 200 2.36 -0.43 -5.23
CA HIS A 200 2.79 0.96 -5.10
C HIS A 200 4.25 1.13 -5.53
N TYR A 201 4.48 1.89 -6.57
CA TYR A 201 5.84 2.17 -7.04
C TYR A 201 6.18 3.66 -6.80
N PRO A 202 7.15 3.99 -5.93
CA PRO A 202 7.48 5.37 -5.61
C PRO A 202 8.17 6.10 -6.78
N ALA A 203 7.96 7.40 -6.88
CA ALA A 203 8.62 8.24 -7.88
C ALA A 203 10.13 8.29 -7.70
N ILE A 204 10.60 8.24 -6.45
CA ILE A 204 11.99 8.08 -6.03
C ILE A 204 12.10 6.66 -5.47
N PHE A 205 12.90 5.81 -6.11
CA PHE A 205 12.90 4.37 -5.79
C PHE A 205 13.42 4.06 -4.38
N ASP A 206 14.28 4.89 -3.82
CA ASP A 206 14.79 4.72 -2.45
C ASP A 206 13.66 4.67 -1.40
N ASP A 207 12.51 5.32 -1.69
CA ASP A 207 11.32 5.28 -0.85
C ASP A 207 10.59 3.93 -0.89
N ALA A 208 11.04 2.97 -1.71
CA ALA A 208 10.50 1.61 -1.71
C ALA A 208 11.04 0.76 -0.55
N TYR A 209 12.18 1.10 0.02
CA TYR A 209 12.84 0.37 1.11
C TYR A 209 13.04 -1.13 0.84
N VAL A 210 13.31 -1.50 -0.40
CA VAL A 210 13.62 -2.88 -0.82
C VAL A 210 15.09 -2.99 -1.24
N ASP A 211 15.71 -4.15 -0.96
CA ASP A 211 17.12 -4.37 -1.27
C ASP A 211 17.40 -4.52 -2.77
N ASN A 212 16.43 -5.10 -3.50
CA ASN A 212 16.59 -5.36 -4.93
C ASN A 212 15.86 -4.32 -5.76
N PRO A 213 16.57 -3.54 -6.60
CA PRO A 213 15.95 -2.52 -7.42
C PRO A 213 15.03 -3.13 -8.49
N VAL A 214 13.88 -2.50 -8.66
CA VAL A 214 12.87 -2.83 -9.68
C VAL A 214 12.70 -1.63 -10.59
N SER A 215 12.76 -1.82 -11.91
CA SER A 215 12.51 -0.71 -12.83
C SER A 215 11.01 -0.42 -12.97
N ARG A 216 10.67 0.81 -13.41
CA ARG A 216 9.28 1.21 -13.69
C ARG A 216 8.63 0.32 -14.74
N GLU A 217 9.40 -0.06 -15.75
CA GLU A 217 8.97 -0.94 -16.82
C GLU A 217 8.68 -2.36 -16.29
N ALA A 218 9.55 -2.89 -15.42
CA ALA A 218 9.31 -4.18 -14.78
C ALA A 218 8.04 -4.13 -13.91
N PHE A 219 7.89 -3.11 -13.07
CA PHE A 219 6.68 -2.92 -12.25
C PHE A 219 5.42 -2.84 -13.11
N SER A 220 5.44 -2.07 -14.21
CA SER A 220 4.27 -1.93 -15.07
C SER A 220 3.81 -3.26 -15.66
N GLN A 221 4.77 -4.18 -15.95
CA GLN A 221 4.49 -5.50 -16.52
C GLN A 221 4.07 -6.56 -15.51
N TRP A 222 4.10 -6.29 -14.21
CA TRP A 222 3.64 -7.24 -13.20
C TRP A 222 2.13 -7.40 -13.24
N PRO A 223 1.58 -8.57 -12.83
CA PRO A 223 0.14 -8.74 -12.67
C PRO A 223 -0.41 -7.73 -11.65
N LEU A 224 -1.71 -7.49 -11.72
CA LEU A 224 -2.40 -6.72 -10.70
C LEU A 224 -2.52 -7.60 -9.45
N VAL A 225 -1.86 -7.22 -8.37
CA VAL A 225 -2.08 -7.79 -7.05
C VAL A 225 -3.19 -7.00 -6.39
N ILE A 226 -4.18 -7.70 -5.82
CA ILE A 226 -5.31 -7.09 -5.13
C ILE A 226 -5.07 -7.33 -3.65
N PRO A 227 -4.53 -6.34 -2.92
CA PRO A 227 -4.09 -6.55 -1.56
C PRO A 227 -5.23 -6.32 -0.58
N GLU A 228 -5.73 -7.39 -0.01
CA GLU A 228 -6.50 -7.38 1.23
C GLU A 228 -6.00 -8.53 2.09
N ASP A 229 -5.20 -8.20 3.09
CA ASP A 229 -4.63 -9.14 4.08
C ASP A 229 -3.77 -10.27 3.49
N ILE A 230 -3.26 -10.11 2.24
CA ILE A 230 -2.56 -11.18 1.55
C ILE A 230 -1.06 -10.99 1.63
N LYS A 231 -0.42 -11.92 2.30
CA LYS A 231 1.05 -12.08 2.32
C LYS A 231 1.49 -12.93 1.12
N LEU A 232 1.38 -12.37 -0.07
CA LEU A 232 1.77 -13.03 -1.30
C LEU A 232 3.24 -12.75 -1.60
N ASP A 233 4.13 -13.70 -1.34
CA ASP A 233 5.58 -13.51 -1.51
C ASP A 233 6.02 -13.60 -2.97
N ALA A 234 5.57 -14.59 -3.72
CA ALA A 234 5.92 -14.75 -5.13
C ALA A 234 4.72 -15.10 -6.02
N ILE A 235 4.79 -14.70 -7.27
CA ILE A 235 3.76 -14.91 -8.30
C ILE A 235 4.42 -15.36 -9.59
N THR A 236 3.90 -16.44 -10.17
CA THR A 236 4.28 -16.91 -11.51
C THR A 236 3.00 -17.16 -12.30
N PRO A 237 2.85 -16.66 -13.56
CA PRO A 237 3.81 -15.83 -14.30
C PRO A 237 4.05 -14.45 -13.67
N LYS A 238 5.31 -13.96 -13.75
CA LYS A 238 5.66 -12.60 -13.34
C LYS A 238 5.12 -11.52 -14.28
N LYS A 239 4.83 -11.88 -15.55
CA LYS A 239 4.21 -10.97 -16.51
C LYS A 239 2.71 -10.97 -16.33
N GLY A 240 2.14 -9.79 -16.10
CA GLY A 240 0.71 -9.59 -15.96
C GLY A 240 -0.07 -9.61 -17.27
N ILE A 241 0.61 -9.46 -18.44
CA ILE A 241 0.02 -9.65 -19.75
C ILE A 241 0.36 -11.05 -20.25
N ILE A 242 -0.66 -11.89 -20.42
CA ILE A 242 -0.54 -13.28 -20.88
C ILE A 242 -1.21 -13.46 -22.24
N LYS A 243 -0.72 -14.40 -23.04
CA LYS A 243 -1.30 -14.69 -24.35
C LYS A 243 -2.47 -15.65 -24.21
N TYR A 244 -3.57 -15.40 -24.92
CA TYR A 244 -4.69 -16.33 -24.98
C TYR A 244 -4.29 -17.76 -25.37
N LYS A 245 -3.30 -17.91 -26.27
CA LYS A 245 -2.76 -19.21 -26.66
C LYS A 245 -2.23 -20.02 -25.46
N ASP A 246 -1.59 -19.36 -24.50
CA ASP A 246 -1.02 -20.02 -23.33
C ASP A 246 -2.15 -20.49 -22.39
N LEU A 247 -3.19 -19.67 -22.20
CA LEU A 247 -4.39 -20.07 -21.48
C LEU A 247 -5.14 -21.23 -22.15
N LYS A 248 -5.26 -21.22 -23.47
CA LYS A 248 -5.91 -22.29 -24.22
C LYS A 248 -5.19 -23.63 -24.03
N ASN A 249 -3.86 -23.61 -23.98
CA ASN A 249 -3.03 -24.80 -23.80
C ASN A 249 -2.92 -25.26 -22.33
N GLY A 250 -3.36 -24.46 -21.39
CA GLY A 250 -3.21 -24.70 -19.96
C GLY A 250 -2.01 -23.96 -19.39
N MET A 251 -2.25 -22.78 -18.79
CA MET A 251 -1.24 -21.97 -18.13
C MET A 251 -1.11 -22.39 -16.68
N VAL A 252 0.10 -22.68 -16.24
CA VAL A 252 0.39 -22.92 -14.81
C VAL A 252 0.56 -21.58 -14.10
N VAL A 253 -0.16 -21.41 -13.01
CA VAL A 253 0.02 -20.32 -12.06
C VAL A 253 0.58 -20.88 -10.76
N SER A 254 1.58 -20.21 -10.21
CA SER A 254 2.13 -20.54 -8.90
C SER A 254 2.13 -19.29 -8.01
N LEU A 255 1.62 -19.45 -6.80
CA LEU A 255 1.54 -18.41 -5.79
C LEU A 255 2.24 -18.90 -4.52
N ASN A 256 3.10 -18.07 -3.94
CA ASN A 256 3.74 -18.41 -2.68
C ASN A 256 3.02 -17.69 -1.53
N PHE A 257 2.03 -18.37 -0.98
CA PHE A 257 1.27 -18.00 0.21
C PHE A 257 0.45 -19.21 0.67
N LYS A 258 -0.06 -19.17 1.88
CA LYS A 258 -0.95 -20.20 2.42
C LYS A 258 -2.41 -19.79 2.22
N PRO A 259 -3.15 -20.41 1.28
CA PRO A 259 -4.58 -20.11 1.09
C PRO A 259 -5.38 -20.44 2.36
N GLU A 260 -6.33 -19.57 2.70
CA GLU A 260 -7.29 -19.81 3.77
C GLU A 260 -8.47 -20.66 3.30
N LYS A 261 -8.78 -20.59 2.01
CA LYS A 261 -9.91 -21.29 1.37
C LYS A 261 -9.47 -21.96 0.07
N THR A 262 -10.40 -22.60 -0.61
CA THR A 262 -10.20 -23.14 -1.96
C THR A 262 -9.89 -22.01 -2.95
N LEU A 263 -8.85 -22.20 -3.77
CA LEU A 263 -8.53 -21.26 -4.84
C LEU A 263 -9.54 -21.38 -5.97
N LEU A 264 -10.06 -20.25 -6.36
CA LEU A 264 -10.99 -20.11 -7.48
C LEU A 264 -10.40 -19.19 -8.54
N TYR A 265 -10.87 -19.32 -9.77
CA TYR A 265 -10.56 -18.34 -10.83
C TYR A 265 -11.76 -18.04 -11.68
N THR A 266 -11.78 -16.87 -12.31
CA THR A 266 -12.83 -16.46 -13.24
C THR A 266 -12.25 -15.80 -14.47
N PHE A 267 -13.01 -15.78 -15.54
CA PHE A 267 -12.79 -15.03 -16.76
C PHE A 267 -13.81 -13.89 -16.89
N ASP A 268 -13.93 -13.29 -18.08
CA ASP A 268 -14.90 -12.21 -18.34
C ASP A 268 -16.36 -12.64 -18.16
N ASP A 269 -16.64 -13.95 -18.19
CA ASP A 269 -17.96 -14.52 -17.97
C ASP A 269 -18.42 -14.49 -16.50
N GLY A 270 -17.54 -14.13 -15.57
CA GLY A 270 -17.85 -14.06 -14.15
C GLY A 270 -18.08 -15.41 -13.46
N VAL A 271 -17.95 -16.53 -14.19
CA VAL A 271 -18.17 -17.86 -13.63
C VAL A 271 -16.96 -18.28 -12.80
N LEU A 272 -17.16 -18.54 -11.51
CA LEU A 272 -16.13 -19.06 -10.62
C LEU A 272 -15.87 -20.55 -10.93
N ARG A 273 -14.60 -20.89 -11.06
CA ARG A 273 -14.11 -22.25 -11.33
C ARG A 273 -13.12 -22.63 -10.25
N GLU A 274 -13.24 -23.84 -9.75
CA GLU A 274 -12.30 -24.38 -8.79
C GLU A 274 -10.96 -24.70 -9.47
N ALA A 275 -9.86 -24.34 -8.81
CA ALA A 275 -8.52 -24.65 -9.24
C ALA A 275 -8.10 -26.03 -8.70
N GLU A 276 -7.62 -26.91 -9.58
CA GLU A 276 -6.99 -28.15 -9.15
C GLU A 276 -5.60 -27.84 -8.60
N GLU A 277 -5.50 -27.76 -7.27
CA GLU A 277 -4.29 -27.29 -6.58
C GLU A 277 -3.27 -28.41 -6.39
N MET A 278 -2.01 -28.08 -6.60
CA MET A 278 -0.85 -28.82 -6.11
C MET A 278 -0.12 -27.95 -5.10
N ARG A 279 0.13 -28.48 -3.90
CA ARG A 279 0.78 -27.75 -2.82
C ARG A 279 2.16 -28.33 -2.54
N GLU A 280 3.17 -27.45 -2.43
CA GLU A 280 4.53 -27.79 -2.05
C GLU A 280 5.03 -26.74 -1.04
N GLY A 281 5.03 -27.07 0.24
CA GLY A 281 5.28 -26.13 1.33
C GLY A 281 4.25 -25.00 1.35
N ASP A 282 4.73 -23.75 1.29
CA ASP A 282 3.88 -22.55 1.21
C ASP A 282 3.52 -22.17 -0.23
N ALA A 283 4.02 -22.89 -1.23
CA ALA A 283 3.69 -22.66 -2.63
C ALA A 283 2.47 -23.49 -3.05
N VAL A 284 1.55 -22.82 -3.74
CA VAL A 284 0.41 -23.46 -4.39
C VAL A 284 0.49 -23.22 -5.90
N SER A 285 0.35 -24.29 -6.67
CA SER A 285 0.36 -24.25 -8.14
C SER A 285 -0.91 -24.88 -8.67
N PHE A 286 -1.44 -24.34 -9.77
CA PHE A 286 -2.63 -24.86 -10.46
C PHE A 286 -2.63 -24.48 -11.92
N THR A 287 -3.41 -25.19 -12.73
CA THR A 287 -3.52 -24.95 -14.18
C THR A 287 -4.82 -24.23 -14.50
N ILE A 288 -4.73 -23.11 -15.19
CA ILE A 288 -5.87 -22.36 -15.74
C ILE A 288 -6.00 -22.67 -17.23
N ARG A 289 -7.22 -23.01 -17.67
CA ARG A 289 -7.49 -23.27 -19.10
C ARG A 289 -8.75 -22.55 -19.54
N ALA A 290 -8.60 -21.64 -20.52
CA ALA A 290 -9.73 -20.97 -21.14
C ALA A 290 -10.28 -21.77 -22.34
N ARG A 291 -11.60 -21.92 -22.40
CA ARG A 291 -12.32 -22.59 -23.53
C ARG A 291 -12.76 -21.59 -24.61
N SER A 292 -12.94 -20.33 -24.24
CA SER A 292 -13.33 -19.23 -25.12
C SER A 292 -12.40 -18.02 -24.91
N ARG A 293 -12.40 -17.08 -25.85
CA ARG A 293 -11.64 -15.83 -25.68
C ARG A 293 -12.08 -15.09 -24.43
N THR A 294 -11.12 -14.54 -23.73
CA THR A 294 -11.28 -13.72 -22.53
C THR A 294 -10.25 -12.60 -22.56
N SER A 295 -10.53 -11.47 -21.94
CA SER A 295 -9.61 -10.33 -21.81
C SER A 295 -8.88 -10.30 -20.49
N ARG A 296 -9.35 -11.06 -19.49
CA ARG A 296 -8.75 -11.10 -18.15
C ARG A 296 -8.94 -12.47 -17.48
N VAL A 297 -8.08 -12.69 -16.48
CA VAL A 297 -8.19 -13.78 -15.51
C VAL A 297 -8.06 -13.18 -14.13
N VAL A 298 -8.96 -13.52 -13.21
CA VAL A 298 -8.86 -13.15 -11.80
C VAL A 298 -8.81 -14.42 -10.96
N ILE A 299 -7.89 -14.47 -10.01
CA ILE A 299 -7.68 -15.57 -9.08
C ILE A 299 -8.13 -15.13 -7.71
N TYR A 300 -8.78 -16.03 -6.97
CA TYR A 300 -9.40 -15.76 -5.67
C TYR A 300 -8.97 -16.79 -4.62
N ASP A 301 -8.91 -16.38 -3.36
CA ASP A 301 -8.95 -17.25 -2.18
C ASP A 301 -10.38 -17.21 -1.62
N GLY A 302 -11.17 -18.24 -1.91
CA GLY A 302 -12.61 -18.20 -1.71
C GLY A 302 -13.28 -17.04 -2.46
N ASN A 303 -13.75 -16.03 -1.75
CA ASN A 303 -14.39 -14.84 -2.34
C ASN A 303 -13.44 -13.62 -2.42
N LYS A 304 -12.23 -13.73 -1.92
CA LYS A 304 -11.26 -12.62 -1.90
C LYS A 304 -10.43 -12.66 -3.19
N PRO A 305 -10.48 -11.62 -4.05
CA PRO A 305 -9.61 -11.57 -5.23
C PRO A 305 -8.16 -11.35 -4.81
N LEU A 306 -7.24 -12.08 -5.44
CA LEU A 306 -5.80 -12.07 -5.13
C LEU A 306 -4.96 -11.39 -6.21
N VAL A 307 -5.11 -11.89 -7.42
CA VAL A 307 -4.26 -11.54 -8.56
C VAL A 307 -5.09 -11.51 -9.83
N ALA A 308 -4.85 -10.53 -10.67
CA ALA A 308 -5.46 -10.46 -11.98
C ALA A 308 -4.41 -10.31 -13.10
N TYR A 309 -4.71 -10.93 -14.25
CA TYR A 309 -3.93 -10.89 -15.46
C TYR A 309 -4.75 -10.33 -16.60
N LEU A 310 -4.11 -9.51 -17.44
CA LEU A 310 -4.64 -9.07 -18.72
C LEU A 310 -4.33 -10.15 -19.77
N VAL A 311 -5.28 -10.44 -20.67
CA VAL A 311 -5.14 -11.45 -21.74
C VAL A 311 -5.21 -10.77 -23.10
N ASN A 312 -4.23 -11.06 -23.98
CA ASN A 312 -4.17 -10.54 -25.34
C ASN A 312 -4.12 -11.66 -26.42
#